data_2c043de8b701059cf838b7f0d427a637
#
_entry.id   2c043de8b701059cf838b7f0d427a637
#
_cell.length_a   1.000
_cell.length_b   1.000
_cell.length_c   1.000
_cell.angle_alpha   90.00
_cell.angle_beta   90.00
_cell.angle_gamma   90.00
#
_symmetry.space_group_name_H-M   'P 1'
#
loop_
_entity.id
_entity.type
_entity.pdbx_description
1 polymer ?
#
loop_
_entity_poly.entity_id
_entity_poly.type
_entity_poly.pdbx_seq_one_letter_code
_entity_poly.pdbx_strand_id
1 'polypeptide(L)'
;MAFKFSGKDRTIRIYNLCVDTREFIGAGDVYIPANTGLPADCTNIAPPNTPEGKVAVFNGTKWELIEDFRNQTLYSKETGERVYITRLGALPADVTTIAPDGNYMRWDGEGWEKDMEAERTAAVSFAESEKKRLMQEATLTIETLQDAIVLGEATENEVSMLAAWKKYRVYLSRVSPNVAPKIEWPVLPM
;
A
#
# COMPACT_ATOMS: atom_id res chain seq x y z
N MET A 1 -33.07 12.30 27.78
CA MET A 1 -34.43 12.85 27.57
C MET A 1 -34.38 13.89 26.46
N ALA A 2 -35.38 13.94 25.61
CA ALA A 2 -35.47 14.98 24.58
C ALA A 2 -35.53 16.39 25.22
N PHE A 3 -34.96 17.37 24.53
CA PHE A 3 -34.99 18.77 24.99
C PHE A 3 -36.41 19.27 25.12
N LYS A 4 -36.70 19.98 26.23
CA LYS A 4 -38.00 20.61 26.47
C LYS A 4 -37.82 22.14 26.54
N PHE A 5 -38.68 22.87 25.89
CA PHE A 5 -38.72 24.33 26.01
C PHE A 5 -38.98 24.76 27.46
N SER A 6 -38.44 25.89 27.82
CA SER A 6 -38.64 26.50 29.17
C SER A 6 -39.09 27.94 29.04
N GLY A 7 -40.06 28.35 29.83
CA GLY A 7 -40.48 29.76 29.95
C GLY A 7 -39.49 30.64 30.73
N LYS A 8 -38.33 30.09 31.14
CA LYS A 8 -37.27 30.82 31.86
C LYS A 8 -35.94 30.58 31.22
N ASP A 9 -35.07 31.59 31.28
CA ASP A 9 -33.68 31.47 30.87
C ASP A 9 -32.96 30.37 31.65
N ARG A 10 -32.04 29.68 31.04
CA ARG A 10 -31.24 28.62 31.68
C ARG A 10 -29.94 28.41 30.97
N THR A 11 -28.93 27.98 31.70
CA THR A 11 -27.67 27.44 31.20
C THR A 11 -27.71 25.93 31.29
N ILE A 12 -27.41 25.24 30.21
CA ILE A 12 -27.40 23.78 30.15
C ILE A 12 -26.19 23.25 29.41
N ARG A 13 -25.83 22.03 29.79
CA ARG A 13 -24.78 21.28 29.08
C ARG A 13 -25.29 20.81 27.75
N ILE A 14 -24.51 21.08 26.69
CA ILE A 14 -24.76 20.58 25.33
C ILE A 14 -23.56 19.81 24.82
N TYR A 15 -23.82 18.98 23.83
CA TYR A 15 -22.86 18.15 23.11
C TYR A 15 -22.91 18.50 21.65
N ASN A 16 -21.81 19.06 21.14
CA ASN A 16 -21.70 19.55 19.77
C ASN A 16 -21.45 18.41 18.81
N LEU A 17 -21.99 18.57 17.61
CA LEU A 17 -21.97 17.58 16.55
C LEU A 17 -21.25 18.14 15.33
N CYS A 18 -20.45 17.33 14.67
CA CYS A 18 -19.97 17.63 13.34
C CYS A 18 -21.14 17.78 12.38
N VAL A 19 -21.16 18.82 11.56
CA VAL A 19 -22.28 19.15 10.66
C VAL A 19 -22.54 18.00 9.67
N ASP A 20 -21.49 17.47 9.08
CA ASP A 20 -21.59 16.48 8.01
C ASP A 20 -21.82 15.06 8.52
N THR A 21 -21.10 14.66 9.57
CA THR A 21 -21.07 13.27 10.04
C THR A 21 -21.87 13.04 11.30
N ARG A 22 -22.30 14.10 11.98
CA ARG A 22 -23.01 14.07 13.28
C ARG A 22 -22.21 13.45 14.42
N GLU A 23 -20.90 13.35 14.25
CA GLU A 23 -19.97 12.88 15.28
C GLU A 23 -19.92 13.87 16.45
N PHE A 24 -19.71 13.33 17.65
CA PHE A 24 -19.41 14.13 18.83
C PHE A 24 -18.06 14.83 18.68
N ILE A 25 -18.04 16.15 18.77
CA ILE A 25 -16.82 16.97 18.63
C ILE A 25 -16.46 17.76 19.89
N GLY A 26 -17.30 17.70 20.93
CA GLY A 26 -17.02 18.38 22.17
C GLY A 26 -18.29 18.76 22.95
N ALA A 27 -18.11 19.17 24.19
CA ALA A 27 -19.20 19.56 25.06
C ALA A 27 -18.93 20.92 25.71
N GLY A 28 -19.96 21.66 25.95
CA GLY A 28 -19.90 22.97 26.58
C GLY A 28 -21.22 23.34 27.25
N ASP A 29 -21.20 24.40 28.05
CA ASP A 29 -22.41 24.97 28.62
C ASP A 29 -22.88 26.14 27.77
N VAL A 30 -24.17 26.19 27.48
CA VAL A 30 -24.77 27.23 26.65
C VAL A 30 -25.96 27.90 27.37
N TYR A 31 -26.01 29.19 27.25
CA TYR A 31 -27.18 29.99 27.72
C TYR A 31 -28.30 29.85 26.69
N ILE A 32 -29.48 29.43 27.17
CA ILE A 32 -30.71 29.28 26.38
C ILE A 32 -31.74 30.28 26.90
N PRO A 33 -32.08 31.29 26.13
CA PRO A 33 -33.17 32.23 26.49
C PRO A 33 -34.52 31.52 26.62
N ALA A 34 -35.41 32.15 27.37
CA ALA A 34 -36.78 31.66 27.54
C ALA A 34 -37.49 31.44 26.18
N ASN A 35 -38.21 30.32 26.08
CA ASN A 35 -38.96 29.92 24.89
C ASN A 35 -38.12 29.71 23.62
N THR A 36 -36.80 29.50 23.74
CA THR A 36 -35.91 29.18 22.61
C THR A 36 -35.47 27.69 22.63
N GLY A 37 -35.06 27.21 21.45
CA GLY A 37 -34.54 25.85 21.27
C GLY A 37 -33.03 25.74 21.51
N LEU A 38 -32.49 24.54 21.31
CA LEU A 38 -31.06 24.31 21.25
C LEU A 38 -30.46 25.02 20.05
N PRO A 39 -29.20 25.44 20.13
CA PRO A 39 -28.41 25.81 18.96
C PRO A 39 -28.38 24.68 17.90
N ALA A 40 -28.05 25.06 16.67
CA ALA A 40 -27.84 24.07 15.62
C ALA A 40 -26.72 23.11 15.98
N ASP A 41 -26.76 21.94 15.40
CA ASP A 41 -25.71 20.91 15.51
C ASP A 41 -25.24 20.59 16.93
N CYS A 42 -26.23 20.49 17.85
CA CYS A 42 -25.97 20.03 19.20
C CYS A 42 -27.16 19.22 19.76
N THR A 43 -26.91 18.53 20.85
CA THR A 43 -27.91 17.79 21.63
C THR A 43 -27.68 18.00 23.12
N ASN A 44 -28.70 17.83 23.93
CA ASN A 44 -28.58 17.79 25.39
C ASN A 44 -28.47 16.36 25.95
N ILE A 45 -28.37 15.36 25.08
CA ILE A 45 -28.19 13.97 25.45
C ILE A 45 -26.69 13.68 25.47
N ALA A 46 -26.17 13.24 26.64
CA ALA A 46 -24.77 12.92 26.79
C ALA A 46 -24.37 11.71 25.89
N PRO A 47 -23.22 11.79 25.22
CA PRO A 47 -22.68 10.64 24.50
C PRO A 47 -22.27 9.53 25.48
N PRO A 48 -22.29 8.28 25.02
CA PRO A 48 -21.72 7.17 25.79
C PRO A 48 -20.20 7.27 25.86
N ASN A 49 -19.57 6.50 26.73
CA ASN A 49 -18.14 6.27 26.69
C ASN A 49 -17.78 5.68 25.32
N THR A 50 -16.79 6.26 24.69
CA THR A 50 -16.35 5.85 23.34
C THR A 50 -15.05 5.04 23.48
N PRO A 51 -15.09 3.72 23.23
CA PRO A 51 -13.88 2.91 23.24
C PRO A 51 -12.98 3.26 22.04
N GLU A 52 -11.73 2.86 22.14
CA GLU A 52 -10.76 3.02 21.05
C GLU A 52 -11.28 2.36 19.74
N GLY A 53 -11.01 3.00 18.62
CA GLY A 53 -11.47 2.55 17.31
C GLY A 53 -12.96 2.77 17.02
N LYS A 54 -13.66 3.54 17.86
CA LYS A 54 -15.06 3.93 17.64
C LYS A 54 -15.27 5.42 17.83
N VAL A 55 -16.33 5.93 17.24
CA VAL A 55 -16.84 7.32 17.46
C VAL A 55 -18.30 7.28 17.82
N ALA A 56 -18.74 8.27 18.61
CA ALA A 56 -20.13 8.44 18.93
C ALA A 56 -20.79 9.35 17.86
N VAL A 57 -21.81 8.87 17.19
CA VAL A 57 -22.59 9.57 16.16
C VAL A 57 -24.03 9.71 16.66
N PHE A 58 -24.59 10.91 16.55
CA PHE A 58 -25.97 11.18 16.98
C PHE A 58 -26.94 11.10 15.82
N ASN A 59 -27.87 10.15 15.87
CA ASN A 59 -28.83 9.92 14.79
C ASN A 59 -30.11 10.83 14.86
N GLY A 60 -30.10 11.83 15.75
CA GLY A 60 -31.25 12.73 16.03
C GLY A 60 -32.04 12.32 17.26
N THR A 61 -31.94 11.08 17.73
CA THR A 61 -32.68 10.60 18.91
C THR A 61 -31.76 9.95 19.96
N LYS A 62 -30.76 9.24 19.53
CA LYS A 62 -29.79 8.53 20.38
C LYS A 62 -28.40 8.57 19.78
N TRP A 63 -27.40 8.24 20.60
CA TRP A 63 -26.03 8.01 20.17
C TRP A 63 -25.87 6.57 19.69
N GLU A 64 -25.08 6.41 18.65
CA GLU A 64 -24.62 5.15 18.11
C GLU A 64 -23.09 5.14 18.09
N LEU A 65 -22.49 4.02 18.50
CA LEU A 65 -21.04 3.84 18.39
C LEU A 65 -20.72 3.19 17.04
N ILE A 66 -20.01 3.92 16.21
CA ILE A 66 -19.63 3.50 14.86
C ILE A 66 -18.11 3.24 14.85
N GLU A 67 -17.69 2.20 14.17
CA GLU A 67 -16.27 1.88 13.97
C GLU A 67 -15.58 3.00 13.20
N ASP A 68 -14.34 3.31 13.59
CA ASP A 68 -13.51 4.33 12.96
C ASP A 68 -12.12 3.77 12.61
N PHE A 69 -11.94 3.48 11.34
CA PHE A 69 -10.67 3.03 10.77
C PHE A 69 -9.91 4.16 10.05
N ARG A 70 -10.39 5.40 10.15
CA ARG A 70 -9.70 6.56 9.60
C ARG A 70 -8.35 6.75 10.31
N ASN A 71 -7.36 7.21 9.56
CA ASN A 71 -5.98 7.40 10.05
C ASN A 71 -5.27 6.11 10.53
N GLN A 72 -5.84 4.94 10.27
CA GLN A 72 -5.16 3.66 10.48
C GLN A 72 -4.47 3.21 9.20
N THR A 73 -3.36 2.48 9.36
CA THR A 73 -2.72 1.81 8.24
C THR A 73 -3.45 0.51 7.96
N LEU A 74 -4.03 0.43 6.78
CA LEU A 74 -4.80 -0.72 6.31
C LEU A 74 -4.21 -1.26 5.02
N TYR A 75 -4.56 -2.48 4.67
CA TYR A 75 -4.00 -3.18 3.51
C TYR A 75 -5.11 -3.85 2.69
N SER A 76 -5.00 -3.76 1.37
CA SER A 76 -5.84 -4.53 0.45
C SER A 76 -5.49 -6.01 0.55
N LYS A 77 -6.47 -6.86 0.77
CA LYS A 77 -6.29 -8.32 0.78
C LYS A 77 -5.91 -8.89 -0.59
N GLU A 78 -6.21 -8.17 -1.65
CA GLU A 78 -5.89 -8.58 -3.02
C GLU A 78 -4.44 -8.28 -3.38
N THR A 79 -3.96 -7.06 -3.05
CA THR A 79 -2.65 -6.58 -3.53
C THR A 79 -1.60 -6.47 -2.44
N GLY A 80 -1.98 -6.48 -1.16
CA GLY A 80 -1.09 -6.16 -0.04
C GLY A 80 -0.72 -4.68 0.08
N GLU A 81 -1.21 -3.83 -0.80
CA GLU A 81 -0.92 -2.40 -0.79
C GLU A 81 -1.70 -1.66 0.30
N ARG A 82 -1.16 -0.51 0.71
CA ARG A 82 -1.82 0.34 1.72
C ARG A 82 -3.09 0.96 1.17
N VAL A 83 -4.16 0.93 1.98
CA VAL A 83 -5.46 1.52 1.69
C VAL A 83 -5.79 2.55 2.77
N TYR A 84 -6.42 3.64 2.37
CA TYR A 84 -6.88 4.69 3.28
C TYR A 84 -8.41 4.76 3.27
N ILE A 85 -9.00 4.68 4.45
CA ILE A 85 -10.44 4.84 4.64
C ILE A 85 -10.72 6.25 5.13
N THR A 86 -11.69 6.91 4.51
CA THR A 86 -12.12 8.28 4.85
C THR A 86 -13.51 8.33 5.47
N ARG A 87 -14.24 7.23 5.46
CA ARG A 87 -15.61 7.13 5.97
C ARG A 87 -15.66 6.31 7.25
N LEU A 88 -16.62 6.65 8.10
CA LEU A 88 -16.97 5.84 9.27
C LEU A 88 -17.69 4.57 8.85
N GLY A 89 -17.57 3.54 9.66
CA GLY A 89 -18.26 2.27 9.50
C GLY A 89 -17.35 1.07 9.59
N ALA A 90 -17.94 -0.10 9.33
CA ALA A 90 -17.23 -1.36 9.36
C ALA A 90 -16.09 -1.40 8.32
N LEU A 91 -15.05 -2.15 8.64
CA LEU A 91 -13.96 -2.41 7.72
C LEU A 91 -14.48 -3.12 6.46
N PRO A 92 -14.17 -2.63 5.24
CA PRO A 92 -14.52 -3.32 4.01
C PRO A 92 -13.98 -4.75 3.98
N ALA A 93 -14.73 -5.68 3.36
CA ALA A 93 -14.40 -7.09 3.35
C ALA A 93 -13.06 -7.42 2.67
N ASP A 94 -12.65 -6.59 1.72
CA ASP A 94 -11.42 -6.65 0.93
C ASP A 94 -10.22 -5.98 1.59
N VAL A 95 -10.38 -5.43 2.82
CA VAL A 95 -9.35 -4.71 3.57
C VAL A 95 -9.04 -5.42 4.88
N THR A 96 -7.79 -5.30 5.33
CA THR A 96 -7.32 -5.85 6.61
C THR A 96 -6.41 -4.86 7.35
N THR A 97 -6.31 -5.01 8.67
CA THR A 97 -5.34 -4.32 9.52
C THR A 97 -3.99 -5.05 9.58
N ILE A 98 -3.93 -6.30 9.11
CA ILE A 98 -2.74 -7.14 9.16
C ILE A 98 -1.83 -6.76 7.99
N ALA A 99 -0.61 -6.33 8.29
CA ALA A 99 0.39 -6.02 7.28
C ALA A 99 0.92 -7.31 6.63
N PRO A 100 1.19 -7.31 5.29
CA PRO A 100 1.93 -8.40 4.69
C PRO A 100 3.39 -8.42 5.20
N ASP A 101 3.93 -9.61 5.47
CA ASP A 101 5.30 -9.82 5.93
C ASP A 101 6.25 -10.04 4.73
N GLY A 102 6.42 -9.01 3.92
CA GLY A 102 7.33 -9.03 2.78
C GLY A 102 6.65 -9.02 1.42
N ASN A 103 7.43 -9.37 0.38
CA ASN A 103 6.97 -9.43 -1.01
C ASN A 103 6.33 -10.79 -1.35
N TYR A 104 5.52 -10.80 -2.39
CA TYR A 104 4.87 -12.02 -2.91
C TYR A 104 4.04 -12.73 -1.82
N MET A 105 3.24 -11.94 -1.11
CA MET A 105 2.27 -12.45 -0.16
C MET A 105 0.89 -12.48 -0.80
N ARG A 106 0.11 -13.52 -0.49
CA ARG A 106 -1.31 -13.60 -0.85
C ARG A 106 -2.15 -13.80 0.40
N TRP A 107 -3.38 -13.31 0.36
CA TRP A 107 -4.32 -13.48 1.45
C TRP A 107 -5.03 -14.84 1.35
N ASP A 108 -4.98 -15.66 2.40
CA ASP A 108 -5.59 -16.99 2.43
C ASP A 108 -7.03 -17.01 2.99
N GLY A 109 -7.51 -15.86 3.46
CA GLY A 109 -8.80 -15.69 4.12
C GLY A 109 -8.67 -15.26 5.59
N GLU A 110 -7.58 -15.62 6.26
CA GLU A 110 -7.31 -15.31 7.66
C GLU A 110 -6.04 -14.48 7.85
N GLY A 111 -5.04 -14.69 6.99
CA GLY A 111 -3.74 -14.04 7.07
C GLY A 111 -3.00 -14.00 5.74
N TRP A 112 -1.74 -13.51 5.81
CA TRP A 112 -0.85 -13.49 4.66
C TRP A 112 0.00 -14.75 4.63
N GLU A 113 0.03 -15.42 3.49
CA GLU A 113 0.94 -16.52 3.21
C GLU A 113 1.85 -16.20 2.03
N LYS A 114 3.00 -16.85 1.96
CA LYS A 114 3.97 -16.66 0.89
C LYS A 114 3.46 -17.25 -0.43
N ASP A 115 3.35 -16.43 -1.46
CA ASP A 115 3.03 -16.88 -2.82
C ASP A 115 4.31 -17.31 -3.55
N MET A 116 4.64 -18.59 -3.42
CA MET A 116 5.82 -19.19 -4.02
C MET A 116 5.78 -19.17 -5.55
N GLU A 117 4.59 -19.17 -6.15
CA GLU A 117 4.43 -19.15 -7.61
C GLU A 117 4.67 -17.73 -8.15
N ALA A 118 4.11 -16.72 -7.49
CA ALA A 118 4.37 -15.33 -7.84
C ALA A 118 5.86 -14.98 -7.67
N GLU A 119 6.50 -15.41 -6.58
CA GLU A 119 7.94 -15.21 -6.37
C GLU A 119 8.78 -15.87 -7.46
N ARG A 120 8.45 -17.12 -7.81
CA ARG A 120 9.15 -17.85 -8.88
C ARG A 120 8.97 -17.16 -10.23
N THR A 121 7.75 -16.76 -10.55
CA THR A 121 7.44 -16.06 -11.80
C THR A 121 8.21 -14.76 -11.92
N ALA A 122 8.27 -13.98 -10.85
CA ALA A 122 9.05 -12.75 -10.80
C ALA A 122 10.56 -13.02 -10.96
N ALA A 123 11.09 -14.06 -10.31
CA ALA A 123 12.48 -14.45 -10.44
C ALA A 123 12.84 -14.87 -11.88
N VAL A 124 11.96 -15.62 -12.55
CA VAL A 124 12.14 -16.01 -13.96
C VAL A 124 12.11 -14.78 -14.86
N SER A 125 11.14 -13.89 -14.71
CA SER A 125 11.03 -12.66 -15.49
C SER A 125 12.25 -11.75 -15.32
N PHE A 126 12.74 -11.61 -14.09
CA PHE A 126 13.98 -10.89 -13.81
C PHE A 126 15.17 -11.52 -14.53
N ALA A 127 15.30 -12.84 -14.45
CA ALA A 127 16.39 -13.58 -15.11
C ALA A 127 16.33 -13.47 -16.64
N GLU A 128 15.15 -13.46 -17.24
CA GLU A 128 14.97 -13.23 -18.69
C GLU A 128 15.43 -11.83 -19.09
N SER A 129 15.04 -10.83 -18.32
CA SER A 129 15.43 -9.43 -18.55
C SER A 129 16.95 -9.25 -18.43
N GLU A 130 17.56 -9.84 -17.41
CA GLU A 130 19.01 -9.79 -17.18
C GLU A 130 19.77 -10.52 -18.28
N LYS A 131 19.34 -11.71 -18.68
CA LYS A 131 19.91 -12.43 -19.82
C LYS A 131 19.87 -11.58 -21.10
N LYS A 132 18.74 -10.94 -21.38
CA LYS A 132 18.58 -10.06 -22.55
C LYS A 132 19.56 -8.89 -22.49
N ARG A 133 19.70 -8.22 -21.34
CA ARG A 133 20.65 -7.12 -21.13
C ARG A 133 22.09 -7.55 -21.38
N LEU A 134 22.52 -8.67 -20.78
CA LEU A 134 23.86 -9.21 -20.92
C LEU A 134 24.16 -9.65 -22.37
N MET A 135 23.18 -10.25 -23.05
CA MET A 135 23.30 -10.62 -24.46
C MET A 135 23.49 -9.41 -25.38
N GLN A 136 22.78 -8.31 -25.12
CA GLN A 136 22.94 -7.05 -25.85
C GLN A 136 24.33 -6.47 -25.63
N GLU A 137 24.79 -6.40 -24.38
CA GLU A 137 26.13 -5.92 -24.02
C GLU A 137 27.23 -6.74 -24.72
N ALA A 138 27.14 -8.07 -24.64
CA ALA A 138 28.08 -8.95 -25.31
C ALA A 138 28.09 -8.76 -26.83
N THR A 139 26.93 -8.54 -27.44
CA THR A 139 26.80 -8.34 -28.89
C THR A 139 27.46 -7.03 -29.31
N LEU A 140 27.17 -5.93 -28.64
CA LEU A 140 27.79 -4.61 -28.91
C LEU A 140 29.30 -4.65 -28.78
N THR A 141 29.81 -5.27 -27.69
CA THR A 141 31.26 -5.40 -27.48
C THR A 141 31.91 -6.24 -28.58
N ILE A 142 31.30 -7.35 -28.97
CA ILE A 142 31.79 -8.21 -30.04
C ILE A 142 31.82 -7.42 -31.37
N GLU A 143 30.78 -6.67 -31.72
CA GLU A 143 30.71 -5.85 -32.94
C GLU A 143 31.86 -4.84 -32.95
N THR A 144 32.04 -4.07 -31.87
CA THR A 144 33.13 -3.08 -31.76
C THR A 144 34.52 -3.71 -31.94
N LEU A 145 34.77 -4.87 -31.28
CA LEU A 145 36.05 -5.56 -31.40
C LEU A 145 36.27 -6.12 -32.81
N GLN A 146 35.19 -6.59 -33.48
CA GLN A 146 35.26 -7.05 -34.89
C GLN A 146 35.56 -5.90 -35.82
N ASP A 147 34.94 -4.73 -35.62
CA ASP A 147 35.20 -3.53 -36.44
C ASP A 147 36.66 -3.10 -36.33
N ALA A 148 37.25 -3.09 -35.12
CA ALA A 148 38.67 -2.78 -34.93
C ALA A 148 39.59 -3.73 -35.67
N ILE A 149 39.24 -5.04 -35.73
CA ILE A 149 40.02 -6.03 -36.48
C ILE A 149 39.88 -5.80 -37.97
N VAL A 150 38.66 -5.54 -38.49
CA VAL A 150 38.40 -5.31 -39.89
C VAL A 150 39.13 -4.06 -40.42
N LEU A 151 39.22 -3.03 -39.58
CA LEU A 151 39.91 -1.79 -39.88
C LEU A 151 41.44 -1.89 -39.75
N GLY A 152 41.98 -2.98 -39.18
CA GLY A 152 43.40 -3.18 -38.96
C GLY A 152 43.96 -2.38 -37.78
N GLU A 153 43.08 -1.85 -36.89
CA GLU A 153 43.42 -1.02 -35.75
C GLU A 153 43.41 -1.79 -34.42
N ALA A 154 43.06 -3.09 -34.47
CA ALA A 154 42.96 -3.91 -33.25
C ALA A 154 44.31 -4.18 -32.59
N THR A 155 44.39 -4.01 -31.29
CA THR A 155 45.50 -4.42 -30.46
C THR A 155 45.46 -5.96 -30.21
N GLU A 156 46.60 -6.54 -29.81
CA GLU A 156 46.67 -7.98 -29.45
C GLU A 156 45.70 -8.34 -28.32
N ASN A 157 45.50 -7.42 -27.39
CA ASN A 157 44.52 -7.59 -26.29
C ASN A 157 43.09 -7.67 -26.85
N GLU A 158 42.70 -6.77 -27.76
CA GLU A 158 41.37 -6.76 -28.36
C GLU A 158 41.09 -8.02 -29.17
N VAL A 159 42.08 -8.58 -29.87
CA VAL A 159 41.93 -9.85 -30.56
C VAL A 159 41.67 -10.99 -29.58
N SER A 160 42.36 -11.04 -28.44
CA SER A 160 42.12 -12.05 -27.39
C SER A 160 40.77 -11.85 -26.71
N MET A 161 40.39 -10.61 -26.43
CA MET A 161 39.10 -10.25 -25.86
C MET A 161 37.93 -10.65 -26.75
N LEU A 162 38.04 -10.52 -28.07
CA LEU A 162 36.97 -10.96 -28.99
C LEU A 162 36.65 -12.44 -28.81
N ALA A 163 37.67 -13.30 -28.66
CA ALA A 163 37.45 -14.73 -28.45
C ALA A 163 36.75 -15.00 -27.10
N ALA A 164 37.17 -14.28 -26.05
CA ALA A 164 36.55 -14.38 -24.72
C ALA A 164 35.08 -13.94 -24.71
N TRP A 165 34.77 -12.81 -25.32
CA TRP A 165 33.39 -12.30 -25.43
C TRP A 165 32.49 -13.20 -26.29
N LYS A 166 32.99 -13.76 -27.38
CA LYS A 166 32.24 -14.76 -28.17
C LYS A 166 31.92 -16.00 -27.34
N LYS A 167 32.91 -16.51 -26.56
CA LYS A 167 32.70 -17.63 -25.64
C LYS A 167 31.69 -17.31 -24.57
N TYR A 168 31.76 -16.13 -23.94
CA TYR A 168 30.80 -15.63 -22.96
C TYR A 168 29.39 -15.61 -23.52
N ARG A 169 29.18 -15.03 -24.72
CA ARG A 169 27.88 -14.96 -25.39
C ARG A 169 27.31 -16.36 -25.67
N VAL A 170 28.12 -17.33 -26.04
CA VAL A 170 27.70 -18.73 -26.22
C VAL A 170 27.25 -19.34 -24.89
N TYR A 171 27.99 -19.13 -23.82
CA TYR A 171 27.59 -19.64 -22.49
C TYR A 171 26.31 -18.97 -22.02
N LEU A 172 26.22 -17.67 -22.17
CA LEU A 172 25.04 -16.89 -21.80
C LEU A 172 23.78 -17.35 -22.58
N SER A 173 23.92 -17.71 -23.87
CA SER A 173 22.79 -18.22 -24.64
C SER A 173 22.21 -19.52 -24.07
N ARG A 174 23.06 -20.34 -23.41
CA ARG A 174 22.66 -21.62 -22.78
C ARG A 174 22.06 -21.48 -21.40
N VAL A 175 22.16 -20.31 -20.75
CA VAL A 175 21.53 -20.05 -19.47
C VAL A 175 20.00 -20.18 -19.62
N SER A 176 19.38 -20.97 -18.75
CA SER A 176 17.94 -21.13 -18.68
C SER A 176 17.36 -20.26 -17.58
N PRO A 177 16.57 -19.21 -17.88
CA PRO A 177 15.88 -18.40 -16.86
C PRO A 177 14.93 -19.20 -15.95
N ASN A 178 14.39 -20.31 -16.45
CA ASN A 178 13.41 -21.14 -15.73
C ASN A 178 13.95 -21.81 -14.46
N VAL A 179 15.28 -21.83 -14.26
CA VAL A 179 15.90 -22.36 -13.04
C VAL A 179 16.09 -21.29 -11.95
N ALA A 180 15.65 -20.06 -12.21
CA ALA A 180 15.70 -19.00 -11.23
C ALA A 180 15.01 -19.41 -9.91
N PRO A 181 15.49 -18.95 -8.78
CA PRO A 181 16.59 -17.99 -8.58
C PRO A 181 18.02 -18.60 -8.63
N LYS A 182 18.14 -19.90 -8.80
CA LYS A 182 19.45 -20.62 -8.74
C LYS A 182 20.12 -20.66 -10.12
N ILE A 183 20.41 -19.48 -10.69
CA ILE A 183 21.09 -19.38 -11.99
C ILE A 183 22.59 -19.18 -11.78
N GLU A 184 23.40 -20.02 -12.47
CA GLU A 184 24.83 -19.81 -12.60
C GLU A 184 25.12 -18.96 -13.84
N TRP A 185 25.36 -17.68 -13.62
CA TRP A 185 25.73 -16.78 -14.71
C TRP A 185 27.18 -16.97 -15.13
N PRO A 186 27.49 -16.97 -16.43
CA PRO A 186 28.87 -17.03 -16.89
C PRO A 186 29.64 -15.77 -16.44
N VAL A 187 30.93 -15.95 -16.17
CA VAL A 187 31.79 -14.85 -15.75
C VAL A 187 32.05 -13.90 -16.91
N LEU A 188 31.90 -12.60 -16.64
CA LEU A 188 32.15 -11.54 -17.60
C LEU A 188 33.63 -11.52 -17.97
N PRO A 189 33.99 -11.45 -19.28
CA PRO A 189 35.39 -11.28 -19.70
C PRO A 189 35.95 -9.93 -19.20
N MET A 190 37.14 -9.96 -18.64
CA MET A 190 37.87 -8.77 -18.17
C MET A 190 39.03 -8.44 -19.12
#